data_c696ec681439321e501cd0431a8361eb
#
_entry.id   c696ec681439321e501cd0431a8361eb
#
_cell.length_a   1.000
_cell.length_b   1.000
_cell.length_c   1.000
_cell.angle_alpha   90.00
_cell.angle_beta   90.00
_cell.angle_gamma   90.00
#
_symmetry.space_group_name_H-M   'P 1'
#
loop_
_entity.id
_entity.type
_entity.pdbx_description
1 polymer ?
#
loop_
_entity_poly.entity_id
_entity_poly.type
_entity_poly.pdbx_seq_one_letter_code
_entity_poly.pdbx_strand_id
1 'polypeptide(L)'
;MLSDSAIRRALYVCLAAVPLVAQFESGTVLGTVHDPSNALVARAKVTLTNVRTGISVETVTDTNGNYEFVNQRLGSYRVRVAEAGFQTAETEPFDLAVNARQRVDLTLALGQASESVTVEGAVSLTETDTSSRGQVINPREIVEMPLNGRAYADLMLLAPGVAKSPLENGTDSSRDASFNVNGGRSELNNFMLDGVDNNAYGTSNQGFSNQVIQPNPDALQQFKVETDNYSAEFGRASGAVVNATIKS
;
A
#
# COMPACT_ATOMS: atom_id res chain seq x y z
N MET A 1 18.74 25.72 -43.35
CA MET A 1 19.75 25.46 -42.34
C MET A 1 19.18 25.87 -41.00
N LEU A 2 18.80 24.93 -40.19
CA LEU A 2 18.36 25.19 -38.80
C LEU A 2 19.60 25.59 -37.99
N SER A 3 19.53 26.69 -37.24
CA SER A 3 20.69 27.17 -36.48
C SER A 3 21.02 26.18 -35.35
N ASP A 4 22.30 25.97 -35.05
CA ASP A 4 22.79 25.08 -33.98
C ASP A 4 22.13 25.37 -32.64
N SER A 5 21.69 26.59 -32.38
CA SER A 5 20.96 26.99 -31.19
C SER A 5 19.54 26.41 -31.14
N ALA A 6 18.88 26.23 -32.27
CA ALA A 6 17.55 25.62 -32.34
C ALA A 6 17.59 24.10 -32.08
N ILE A 7 18.64 23.44 -32.63
CA ILE A 7 18.88 22.00 -32.43
C ILE A 7 19.22 21.72 -30.94
N ARG A 8 20.08 22.54 -30.34
CA ARG A 8 20.41 22.41 -28.90
C ARG A 8 19.19 22.64 -28.00
N ARG A 9 18.34 23.62 -28.30
CA ARG A 9 17.09 23.86 -27.55
C ARG A 9 16.10 22.70 -27.68
N ALA A 10 15.95 22.14 -28.89
CA ALA A 10 15.12 20.97 -29.11
C ALA A 10 15.64 19.72 -28.35
N LEU A 11 16.98 19.55 -28.29
CA LEU A 11 17.60 18.46 -27.53
C LEU A 11 17.37 18.58 -26.01
N TYR A 12 17.43 19.81 -25.48
CA TYR A 12 17.13 20.05 -24.05
C TYR A 12 15.67 19.84 -23.73
N VAL A 13 14.73 20.16 -24.60
CA VAL A 13 13.30 19.91 -24.43
C VAL A 13 12.99 18.40 -24.47
N CYS A 14 13.64 17.63 -25.36
CA CYS A 14 13.52 16.19 -25.40
C CYS A 14 14.14 15.49 -24.19
N LEU A 15 15.23 16.01 -23.62
CA LEU A 15 15.84 15.47 -22.41
C LEU A 15 14.98 15.76 -21.15
N ALA A 16 14.17 16.82 -21.15
CA ALA A 16 13.27 17.16 -20.05
C ALA A 16 11.97 16.35 -20.04
N ALA A 17 11.64 15.61 -21.10
CA ALA A 17 10.53 14.68 -21.17
C ALA A 17 10.92 13.29 -20.60
N VAL A 18 11.48 13.27 -19.39
CA VAL A 18 11.55 12.03 -18.60
C VAL A 18 10.10 11.64 -18.31
N PRO A 19 9.63 10.43 -18.68
CA PRO A 19 8.32 10.00 -18.26
C PRO A 19 8.33 10.02 -16.72
N LEU A 20 7.54 10.91 -16.13
CA LEU A 20 7.17 10.82 -14.73
C LEU A 20 6.40 9.50 -14.64
N VAL A 21 7.09 8.44 -14.24
CA VAL A 21 6.47 7.19 -13.85
C VAL A 21 5.66 7.59 -12.62
N ALA A 22 4.35 7.73 -12.80
CA ALA A 22 3.44 7.95 -11.70
C ALA A 22 3.73 6.84 -10.69
N GLN A 23 4.04 7.21 -9.45
CA GLN A 23 4.25 6.26 -8.37
C GLN A 23 2.90 5.56 -8.17
N PHE A 24 2.77 4.38 -8.79
CA PHE A 24 1.60 3.55 -8.56
C PHE A 24 1.68 3.08 -7.12
N GLU A 25 0.58 3.23 -6.42
CA GLU A 25 0.44 2.63 -5.11
C GLU A 25 0.66 1.13 -5.23
N SER A 26 1.66 0.65 -4.53
CA SER A 26 2.12 -0.71 -4.61
C SER A 26 2.39 -1.26 -3.23
N GLY A 27 2.38 -2.57 -3.12
CA GLY A 27 2.87 -3.29 -1.97
C GLY A 27 4.05 -4.18 -2.35
N THR A 28 4.63 -4.80 -1.37
CA THR A 28 5.72 -5.78 -1.49
C THR A 28 5.26 -7.09 -0.89
N VAL A 29 5.49 -8.18 -1.60
CA VAL A 29 5.31 -9.54 -1.08
C VAL A 29 6.69 -10.14 -0.88
N LEU A 30 6.97 -10.63 0.33
CA LEU A 30 8.26 -11.22 0.68
C LEU A 30 8.07 -12.45 1.56
N GLY A 31 9.08 -13.25 1.68
CA GLY A 31 9.01 -14.44 2.53
C GLY A 31 10.23 -15.32 2.44
N THR A 32 10.20 -16.42 3.18
CA THR A 32 11.25 -17.42 3.24
C THR A 32 10.68 -18.80 2.93
N VAL A 33 11.42 -19.59 2.21
CA VAL A 33 11.05 -20.98 1.86
C VAL A 33 11.89 -21.94 2.69
N HIS A 34 11.21 -22.83 3.41
CA HIS A 34 11.81 -23.85 4.26
C HIS A 34 11.45 -25.27 3.78
N ASP A 35 12.26 -26.22 4.15
CA ASP A 35 11.93 -27.64 4.05
C ASP A 35 11.26 -28.16 5.35
N PRO A 36 10.81 -29.42 5.44
CA PRO A 36 10.18 -29.95 6.65
C PRO A 36 11.13 -30.03 7.87
N SER A 37 12.44 -29.95 7.65
CA SER A 37 13.45 -29.89 8.72
C SER A 37 13.76 -28.46 9.18
N ASN A 38 13.04 -27.47 8.63
CA ASN A 38 13.25 -26.03 8.81
C ASN A 38 14.58 -25.53 8.20
N ALA A 39 15.17 -26.28 7.26
CA ALA A 39 16.32 -25.80 6.51
C ALA A 39 15.86 -24.89 5.35
N LEU A 40 16.70 -23.91 5.01
CA LEU A 40 16.41 -22.91 3.98
C LEU A 40 16.54 -23.51 2.58
N VAL A 41 15.56 -23.30 1.72
CA VAL A 41 15.53 -23.81 0.34
C VAL A 41 15.96 -22.70 -0.63
N ALA A 42 17.19 -22.80 -1.13
CA ALA A 42 17.74 -21.86 -2.12
C ALA A 42 17.34 -22.26 -3.55
N ARG A 43 17.22 -21.27 -4.44
CA ARG A 43 16.92 -21.42 -5.87
C ARG A 43 15.53 -22.00 -6.18
N ALA A 44 14.65 -22.11 -5.21
CA ALA A 44 13.27 -22.49 -5.47
C ALA A 44 12.57 -21.44 -6.33
N LYS A 45 11.84 -21.90 -7.34
CA LYS A 45 11.05 -21.03 -8.21
C LYS A 45 9.81 -20.58 -7.47
N VAL A 46 9.66 -19.27 -7.32
CA VAL A 46 8.52 -18.62 -6.67
C VAL A 46 7.71 -17.85 -7.71
N THR A 47 6.42 -18.10 -7.77
CA THR A 47 5.48 -17.43 -8.69
C THR A 47 4.42 -16.73 -7.87
N LEU A 48 4.29 -15.41 -8.07
CA LEU A 48 3.22 -14.59 -7.51
C LEU A 48 2.15 -14.37 -8.60
N THR A 49 0.93 -14.77 -8.34
CA THR A 49 -0.18 -14.67 -9.30
C THR A 49 -1.28 -13.78 -8.74
N ASN A 50 -1.66 -12.74 -9.49
CA ASN A 50 -2.86 -11.96 -9.18
C ASN A 50 -4.10 -12.78 -9.54
N VAL A 51 -4.91 -13.10 -8.54
CA VAL A 51 -6.07 -14.01 -8.70
C VAL A 51 -7.13 -13.43 -9.64
N ARG A 52 -7.30 -12.10 -9.65
CA ARG A 52 -8.34 -11.44 -10.45
C ARG A 52 -7.94 -11.31 -11.92
N THR A 53 -6.67 -11.01 -12.21
CA THR A 53 -6.20 -10.75 -13.58
C THR A 53 -5.50 -11.93 -14.22
N GLY A 54 -5.06 -12.92 -13.44
CA GLY A 54 -4.25 -14.05 -13.89
C GLY A 54 -2.80 -13.68 -14.23
N ILE A 55 -2.40 -12.42 -14.03
CA ILE A 55 -1.01 -11.99 -14.29
C ILE A 55 -0.10 -12.59 -13.24
N SER A 56 1.00 -13.20 -13.70
CA SER A 56 2.00 -13.83 -12.84
C SER A 56 3.37 -13.18 -13.01
N VAL A 57 4.08 -13.05 -11.90
CA VAL A 57 5.48 -12.62 -11.84
C VAL A 57 6.28 -13.72 -11.16
N GLU A 58 7.50 -13.97 -11.63
CA GLU A 58 8.35 -15.04 -11.15
C GLU A 58 9.67 -14.50 -10.57
N THR A 59 10.15 -15.14 -9.53
CA THR A 59 11.47 -14.93 -8.94
C THR A 59 12.04 -16.27 -8.47
N VAL A 60 13.25 -16.27 -7.94
CA VAL A 60 13.86 -17.43 -7.29
C VAL A 60 14.35 -17.05 -5.90
N THR A 61 14.33 -18.01 -4.98
CA THR A 61 14.88 -17.78 -3.65
C THR A 61 16.40 -17.60 -3.68
N ASP A 62 16.89 -16.70 -2.84
CA ASP A 62 18.32 -16.47 -2.63
C ASP A 62 18.99 -17.63 -1.87
N THR A 63 20.28 -17.49 -1.52
CA THR A 63 21.07 -18.47 -0.75
C THR A 63 20.52 -18.70 0.67
N ASN A 64 19.73 -17.76 1.17
CA ASN A 64 19.09 -17.83 2.48
C ASN A 64 17.60 -18.20 2.38
N GLY A 65 17.16 -18.71 1.23
CA GLY A 65 15.78 -19.10 1.00
C GLY A 65 14.78 -17.94 0.92
N ASN A 66 15.24 -16.68 0.89
CA ASN A 66 14.38 -15.52 0.85
C ASN A 66 13.97 -15.18 -0.58
N TYR A 67 12.76 -14.64 -0.72
CA TYR A 67 12.26 -14.07 -1.98
C TYR A 67 11.55 -12.75 -1.72
N GLU A 68 11.49 -11.89 -2.75
CA GLU A 68 10.80 -10.60 -2.68
C GLU A 68 10.23 -10.23 -4.06
N PHE A 69 8.98 -9.75 -4.06
CA PHE A 69 8.31 -9.13 -5.19
C PHE A 69 7.97 -7.69 -4.81
N VAL A 70 8.73 -6.74 -5.33
CA VAL A 70 8.53 -5.31 -5.10
C VAL A 70 7.55 -4.71 -6.09
N ASN A 71 6.93 -3.58 -5.73
CA ASN A 71 6.07 -2.79 -6.62
C ASN A 71 4.90 -3.58 -7.23
N GLN A 72 4.26 -4.44 -6.44
CA GLN A 72 3.08 -5.17 -6.86
C GLN A 72 1.83 -4.29 -6.68
N ARG A 73 0.95 -4.26 -7.68
CA ARG A 73 -0.32 -3.53 -7.59
C ARG A 73 -1.20 -4.09 -6.48
N LEU A 74 -2.10 -3.27 -5.95
CA LEU A 74 -3.11 -3.72 -4.99
C LEU A 74 -3.99 -4.81 -5.60
N GLY A 75 -4.34 -5.79 -4.81
CA GLY A 75 -5.22 -6.89 -5.26
C GLY A 75 -5.04 -8.16 -4.47
N SER A 76 -5.80 -9.18 -4.85
CA SER A 76 -5.72 -10.50 -4.25
C SER A 76 -4.68 -11.35 -4.98
N TYR A 77 -3.76 -11.93 -4.24
CA TYR A 77 -2.62 -12.67 -4.74
C TYR A 77 -2.52 -14.05 -4.14
N ARG A 78 -1.81 -14.93 -4.86
CA ARG A 78 -1.43 -16.27 -4.42
C ARG A 78 0.05 -16.48 -4.73
N VAL A 79 0.77 -17.06 -3.80
CA VAL A 79 2.17 -17.46 -3.98
C VAL A 79 2.24 -18.94 -4.21
N ARG A 80 2.99 -19.36 -5.22
CA ARG A 80 3.30 -20.74 -5.53
C ARG A 80 4.80 -20.94 -5.56
N VAL A 81 5.28 -22.01 -4.90
CA VAL A 81 6.70 -22.37 -4.87
C VAL A 81 6.87 -23.79 -5.42
N ALA A 82 7.83 -23.95 -6.31
CA ALA A 82 8.18 -25.24 -6.91
C ALA A 82 9.70 -25.42 -6.88
N GLU A 83 10.14 -26.59 -6.40
CA GLU A 83 11.54 -26.99 -6.38
C GLU A 83 11.67 -28.51 -6.61
N ALA A 84 12.76 -28.94 -7.26
CA ALA A 84 12.99 -30.33 -7.57
C ALA A 84 13.15 -31.15 -6.28
N GLY A 85 12.42 -32.27 -6.18
CA GLY A 85 12.43 -33.15 -5.00
C GLY A 85 11.41 -32.77 -3.92
N PHE A 86 10.66 -31.69 -4.13
CA PHE A 86 9.59 -31.24 -3.24
C PHE A 86 8.23 -31.20 -3.96
N GLN A 87 7.17 -31.32 -3.19
CA GLN A 87 5.83 -31.04 -3.69
C GLN A 87 5.66 -29.54 -3.90
N THR A 88 4.88 -29.15 -4.90
CA THR A 88 4.54 -27.75 -5.13
C THR A 88 3.68 -27.23 -4.00
N ALA A 89 4.12 -26.18 -3.34
CA ALA A 89 3.35 -25.48 -2.30
C ALA A 89 2.64 -24.25 -2.89
N GLU A 90 1.39 -24.04 -2.52
CA GLU A 90 0.59 -22.88 -2.96
C GLU A 90 -0.22 -22.34 -1.78
N THR A 91 -0.29 -21.01 -1.64
CA THR A 91 -1.04 -20.37 -0.56
C THR A 91 -2.51 -20.21 -0.93
N GLU A 92 -3.37 -20.07 0.08
CA GLU A 92 -4.67 -19.45 -0.13
C GLU A 92 -4.51 -17.99 -0.63
N PRO A 93 -5.50 -17.46 -1.34
CA PRO A 93 -5.49 -16.06 -1.75
C PRO A 93 -5.41 -15.11 -0.55
N PHE A 94 -4.57 -14.08 -0.66
CA PHE A 94 -4.46 -13.01 0.33
C PHE A 94 -4.51 -11.64 -0.36
N ASP A 95 -4.97 -10.62 0.35
CA ASP A 95 -5.06 -9.27 -0.18
C ASP A 95 -3.80 -8.48 0.15
N LEU A 96 -3.23 -7.84 -0.89
CA LEU A 96 -2.08 -6.95 -0.77
C LEU A 96 -2.58 -5.50 -0.67
N ALA A 97 -2.32 -4.87 0.46
CA ALA A 97 -2.69 -3.49 0.74
C ALA A 97 -1.64 -2.49 0.23
N VAL A 98 -2.03 -1.20 0.17
CA VAL A 98 -1.13 -0.11 -0.20
C VAL A 98 0.01 0.00 0.82
N ASN A 99 1.24 0.14 0.30
CA ASN A 99 2.46 0.21 1.11
C ASN A 99 2.61 -0.92 2.14
N ALA A 100 1.94 -2.05 1.92
CA ALA A 100 2.09 -3.23 2.75
C ALA A 100 3.38 -4.00 2.37
N ARG A 101 4.05 -4.53 3.38
CA ARG A 101 5.11 -5.54 3.24
C ARG A 101 4.56 -6.86 3.75
N GLN A 102 3.82 -7.55 2.86
CA GLN A 102 3.15 -8.80 3.18
C GLN A 102 4.14 -9.94 3.24
N ARG A 103 4.35 -10.50 4.44
CA ARG A 103 5.21 -11.67 4.64
C ARG A 103 4.42 -12.95 4.42
N VAL A 104 4.99 -13.84 3.60
CA VAL A 104 4.41 -15.14 3.26
C VAL A 104 5.52 -16.19 3.30
N ASP A 105 5.67 -16.87 4.42
CA ASP A 105 6.64 -17.94 4.59
C ASP A 105 6.00 -19.27 4.17
N LEU A 106 6.75 -20.12 3.45
CA LEU A 106 6.25 -21.38 2.91
C LEU A 106 7.16 -22.53 3.31
N THR A 107 6.55 -23.63 3.73
CA THR A 107 7.26 -24.90 4.00
C THR A 107 6.91 -25.89 2.90
N LEU A 108 7.93 -26.38 2.19
CA LEU A 108 7.78 -27.41 1.16
C LEU A 108 7.74 -28.79 1.78
N ALA A 109 6.83 -29.65 1.31
CA ALA A 109 6.81 -31.06 1.66
C ALA A 109 7.69 -31.86 0.69
N LEU A 110 8.34 -32.92 1.17
CA LEU A 110 9.09 -33.87 0.31
C LEU A 110 8.11 -34.62 -0.58
N GLY A 111 8.42 -34.74 -1.88
CA GLY A 111 7.59 -35.46 -2.83
C GLY A 111 7.91 -35.13 -4.28
N GLN A 112 7.07 -35.64 -5.20
CA GLN A 112 7.23 -35.27 -6.61
C GLN A 112 6.58 -33.93 -6.91
N ALA A 113 7.24 -33.13 -7.74
CA ALA A 113 6.75 -31.78 -8.14
C ALA A 113 5.39 -31.78 -8.88
N SER A 114 4.90 -32.95 -9.29
CA SER A 114 3.58 -33.13 -9.92
C SER A 114 2.42 -33.11 -8.91
N GLU A 115 2.69 -33.25 -7.62
CA GLU A 115 1.68 -33.16 -6.57
C GLU A 115 1.65 -31.73 -6.02
N SER A 116 0.51 -31.07 -6.11
CA SER A 116 0.29 -29.74 -5.53
C SER A 116 -0.41 -29.90 -4.18
N VAL A 117 0.22 -29.40 -3.15
CA VAL A 117 -0.39 -29.28 -1.81
C VAL A 117 -0.73 -27.81 -1.56
N THR A 118 -2.00 -27.54 -1.34
CA THR A 118 -2.39 -26.24 -0.78
C THR A 118 -1.90 -26.21 0.65
N VAL A 119 -0.86 -25.45 0.89
CA VAL A 119 -0.41 -25.19 2.24
C VAL A 119 -1.33 -24.09 2.79
N GLU A 120 -2.07 -24.42 3.85
CA GLU A 120 -2.56 -23.38 4.76
C GLU A 120 -1.34 -22.72 5.43
N GLY A 121 -0.49 -22.09 4.61
CA GLY A 121 0.57 -21.24 5.09
C GLY A 121 -0.14 -20.12 5.84
N ALA A 122 0.18 -19.98 7.10
CA ALA A 122 -0.28 -18.84 7.88
C ALA A 122 0.23 -17.57 7.22
N VAL A 123 -0.53 -17.08 6.22
CA VAL A 123 -0.37 -15.70 5.76
C VAL A 123 -0.62 -14.87 7.00
N SER A 124 0.45 -14.35 7.61
CA SER A 124 0.30 -13.52 8.78
C SER A 124 -0.54 -12.32 8.35
N LEU A 125 -1.75 -12.22 8.85
CA LEU A 125 -2.60 -11.03 8.66
C LEU A 125 -1.99 -9.81 9.36
N THR A 126 -0.94 -10.01 10.13
CA THR A 126 -0.21 -8.97 10.85
C THR A 126 1.04 -8.61 10.04
N GLU A 127 1.18 -7.36 9.67
CA GLU A 127 2.40 -6.82 9.09
C GLU A 127 3.52 -6.89 10.15
N THR A 128 4.44 -7.84 10.01
CA THR A 128 5.56 -8.04 10.96
C THR A 128 6.86 -7.39 10.49
N ASP A 129 6.92 -7.01 9.22
CA ASP A 129 8.12 -6.44 8.59
C ASP A 129 8.12 -4.90 8.56
N THR A 130 7.08 -4.26 9.09
CA THR A 130 7.02 -2.81 9.26
C THR A 130 6.80 -2.46 10.72
N SER A 131 7.36 -1.35 11.15
CA SER A 131 7.08 -0.76 12.47
C SER A 131 5.92 0.23 12.42
N SER A 132 5.33 0.47 11.25
CA SER A 132 4.22 1.41 11.10
C SER A 132 3.01 0.94 11.88
N ARG A 133 2.37 1.89 12.57
CA ARG A 133 1.11 1.66 13.28
C ARG A 133 0.00 2.38 12.57
N GLY A 134 -1.02 1.63 12.18
CA GLY A 134 -2.12 2.21 11.44
C GLY A 134 -3.26 1.22 11.27
N GLN A 135 -4.19 1.61 10.44
CA GLN A 135 -5.34 0.81 10.08
C GLN A 135 -5.60 0.91 8.57
N VAL A 136 -5.86 -0.22 7.97
CA VAL A 136 -6.37 -0.31 6.59
C VAL A 136 -7.87 -0.52 6.67
N ILE A 137 -8.63 0.31 5.97
CA ILE A 137 -10.08 0.22 5.87
C ILE A 137 -10.39 -0.30 4.47
N ASN A 138 -11.03 -1.43 4.40
CA ASN A 138 -11.29 -2.12 3.15
C ASN A 138 -12.50 -1.52 2.40
N PRO A 139 -12.69 -1.83 1.10
CA PRO A 139 -13.76 -1.24 0.28
C PRO A 139 -15.16 -1.49 0.83
N ARG A 140 -15.39 -2.63 1.44
CA ARG A 140 -16.69 -2.98 2.01
C ARG A 140 -17.01 -2.12 3.23
N GLU A 141 -16.04 -1.99 4.13
CA GLU A 141 -16.18 -1.12 5.31
C GLU A 141 -16.41 0.34 4.92
N ILE A 142 -15.69 0.84 3.90
CA ILE A 142 -15.84 2.21 3.39
C ILE A 142 -17.28 2.48 2.93
N VAL A 143 -17.88 1.55 2.20
CA VAL A 143 -19.23 1.71 1.64
C VAL A 143 -20.33 1.50 2.68
N GLU A 144 -20.14 0.55 3.61
CA GLU A 144 -21.12 0.20 4.63
C GLU A 144 -21.14 1.20 5.82
N MET A 145 -20.08 2.01 5.98
CA MET A 145 -20.01 2.99 7.08
C MET A 145 -20.99 4.15 6.89
N PRO A 146 -21.78 4.49 7.93
CA PRO A 146 -22.66 5.66 7.92
C PRO A 146 -21.84 6.95 8.12
N LEU A 147 -21.21 7.45 7.05
CA LEU A 147 -20.43 8.68 7.09
C LEU A 147 -21.35 9.90 7.03
N ASN A 148 -21.22 10.83 8.00
CA ASN A 148 -21.95 12.08 8.00
C ASN A 148 -21.52 12.96 6.82
N GLY A 149 -22.47 13.40 6.00
CA GLY A 149 -22.19 14.17 4.79
C GLY A 149 -21.37 13.41 3.74
N ARG A 150 -21.15 12.09 3.90
CA ARG A 150 -20.29 11.24 3.05
C ARG A 150 -18.85 11.74 2.96
N ALA A 151 -18.36 12.38 4.04
CA ALA A 151 -16.98 12.82 4.15
C ALA A 151 -16.06 11.59 4.37
N TYR A 152 -15.30 11.20 3.34
CA TYR A 152 -14.40 10.04 3.41
C TYR A 152 -13.32 10.19 4.50
N ALA A 153 -12.96 11.42 4.82
CA ALA A 153 -11.96 11.70 5.85
C ALA A 153 -12.42 11.27 7.24
N ASP A 154 -13.72 11.14 7.49
CA ASP A 154 -14.26 10.63 8.76
C ASP A 154 -13.87 9.16 9.03
N LEU A 155 -13.45 8.43 8.00
CA LEU A 155 -12.85 7.11 8.15
C LEU A 155 -11.60 7.12 9.04
N MET A 156 -10.90 8.25 9.16
CA MET A 156 -9.78 8.39 10.09
C MET A 156 -10.17 8.10 11.54
N LEU A 157 -11.42 8.38 11.93
CA LEU A 157 -11.91 8.16 13.30
C LEU A 157 -11.93 6.67 13.70
N LEU A 158 -11.81 5.76 12.74
CA LEU A 158 -11.71 4.33 13.01
C LEU A 158 -10.31 3.95 13.50
N ALA A 159 -9.29 4.76 13.18
CA ALA A 159 -7.92 4.50 13.60
C ALA A 159 -7.71 4.92 15.07
N PRO A 160 -7.03 4.08 15.88
CA PRO A 160 -6.72 4.41 17.26
C PRO A 160 -5.90 5.71 17.36
N GLY A 161 -6.21 6.55 18.35
CA GLY A 161 -5.51 7.81 18.60
C GLY A 161 -5.96 8.99 17.74
N VAL A 162 -6.95 8.81 16.88
CA VAL A 162 -7.53 9.88 16.06
C VAL A 162 -8.78 10.45 16.72
N ALA A 163 -8.87 11.77 16.76
CA ALA A 163 -10.04 12.50 17.25
C ALA A 163 -10.33 13.70 16.35
N LYS A 164 -11.59 14.11 16.24
CA LYS A 164 -11.94 15.37 15.56
C LYS A 164 -11.29 16.55 16.29
N SER A 165 -10.79 17.51 15.53
CA SER A 165 -10.19 18.72 16.09
C SER A 165 -11.27 19.57 16.78
N PRO A 166 -11.02 20.11 18.00
CA PRO A 166 -11.94 21.03 18.66
C PRO A 166 -12.08 22.39 17.94
N LEU A 167 -11.24 22.64 16.92
CA LEU A 167 -11.36 23.82 16.06
C LEU A 167 -12.47 23.67 15.02
N GLU A 168 -13.11 22.51 14.94
CA GLU A 168 -14.30 22.27 14.14
C GLU A 168 -15.48 23.04 14.76
N ASN A 169 -15.77 24.24 14.26
CA ASN A 169 -17.00 24.93 14.59
C ASN A 169 -18.12 24.39 13.70
N GLY A 170 -19.09 23.72 14.29
CA GLY A 170 -20.18 22.97 13.63
C GLY A 170 -21.12 23.76 12.70
N THR A 171 -20.69 24.87 12.17
CA THR A 171 -21.47 25.72 11.26
C THR A 171 -20.89 25.82 9.85
N ASP A 172 -19.70 25.24 9.61
CA ASP A 172 -19.02 25.39 8.32
C ASP A 172 -18.54 24.06 7.78
N SER A 173 -19.21 23.56 6.74
CA SER A 173 -18.93 22.28 6.07
C SER A 173 -17.53 22.20 5.45
N SER A 174 -16.81 23.30 5.37
CA SER A 174 -15.44 23.34 4.82
C SER A 174 -14.37 22.84 5.80
N ARG A 175 -14.74 22.50 7.04
CA ARG A 175 -13.81 22.08 8.11
C ARG A 175 -13.85 20.58 8.43
N ASP A 176 -14.54 19.79 7.62
CA ASP A 176 -14.88 18.41 7.91
C ASP A 176 -13.68 17.43 7.95
N ALA A 177 -12.46 17.88 7.65
CA ALA A 177 -11.27 17.03 7.61
C ALA A 177 -10.17 17.49 8.59
N SER A 178 -10.54 18.11 9.69
CA SER A 178 -9.58 18.48 10.74
C SER A 178 -9.54 17.41 11.83
N PHE A 179 -8.45 16.65 11.89
CA PHE A 179 -8.26 15.57 12.86
C PHE A 179 -6.97 15.77 13.66
N ASN A 180 -7.05 15.55 14.95
CA ASN A 180 -5.91 15.48 15.84
C ASN A 180 -5.50 14.00 15.98
N VAL A 181 -4.24 13.71 15.78
CA VAL A 181 -3.71 12.34 15.88
C VAL A 181 -2.66 12.29 16.98
N ASN A 182 -2.83 11.35 17.93
CA ASN A 182 -1.94 11.16 19.08
C ASN A 182 -1.69 12.46 19.87
N GLY A 183 -2.69 13.34 19.95
CA GLY A 183 -2.57 14.65 20.60
C GLY A 183 -1.85 15.73 19.79
N GLY A 184 -1.42 15.42 18.56
CA GLY A 184 -0.85 16.37 17.62
C GLY A 184 -1.89 17.33 17.04
N ARG A 185 -1.41 18.41 16.42
CA ARG A 185 -2.27 19.38 15.73
C ARG A 185 -2.77 18.82 14.40
N SER A 186 -3.96 19.23 13.99
CA SER A 186 -4.58 18.77 12.73
C SER A 186 -3.79 19.13 11.47
N GLU A 187 -2.99 20.19 11.52
CA GLU A 187 -2.14 20.65 10.41
C GLU A 187 -0.93 19.75 10.13
N LEU A 188 -0.65 18.82 11.04
CA LEU A 188 0.53 17.93 10.97
C LEU A 188 0.25 16.62 10.26
N ASN A 189 -0.98 16.41 9.79
CA ASN A 189 -1.37 15.24 9.01
C ASN A 189 -1.00 15.43 7.54
N ASN A 190 -0.59 14.33 6.90
CA ASN A 190 -0.29 14.29 5.48
C ASN A 190 -1.38 13.46 4.76
N PHE A 191 -2.13 14.10 3.87
CA PHE A 191 -3.15 13.45 3.06
C PHE A 191 -2.61 13.18 1.67
N MET A 192 -2.77 11.96 1.20
CA MET A 192 -2.39 11.52 -0.13
C MET A 192 -3.59 10.90 -0.85
N LEU A 193 -3.66 11.13 -2.16
CA LEU A 193 -4.65 10.53 -3.04
C LEU A 193 -3.93 9.88 -4.22
N ASP A 194 -4.06 8.58 -4.37
CA ASP A 194 -3.32 7.78 -5.37
C ASP A 194 -1.80 8.05 -5.34
N GLY A 195 -1.22 8.18 -4.13
CA GLY A 195 0.20 8.49 -3.93
C GLY A 195 0.60 9.93 -4.22
N VAL A 196 -0.33 10.80 -4.59
CA VAL A 196 -0.10 12.23 -4.85
C VAL A 196 -0.48 13.06 -3.62
N ASP A 197 0.31 14.10 -3.35
CA ASP A 197 0.04 15.07 -2.28
C ASP A 197 -1.33 15.74 -2.47
N ASN A 198 -2.21 15.55 -1.50
CA ASN A 198 -3.57 16.11 -1.49
C ASN A 198 -3.77 17.18 -0.40
N ASN A 199 -2.68 17.79 0.10
CA ASN A 199 -2.74 18.75 1.17
C ASN A 199 -3.03 20.19 0.68
N ALA A 200 -3.98 20.84 1.32
CA ALA A 200 -4.36 22.23 1.01
C ALA A 200 -3.57 23.21 1.89
N TYR A 201 -2.37 23.58 1.47
CA TYR A 201 -1.45 24.42 2.26
C TYR A 201 -1.93 25.85 2.50
N GLY A 202 -2.76 26.39 1.64
CA GLY A 202 -3.20 27.77 1.73
C GLY A 202 -4.31 28.04 2.76
N THR A 203 -5.02 27.02 3.22
CA THR A 203 -6.20 27.15 4.08
C THR A 203 -6.09 26.40 5.40
N SER A 204 -5.05 25.59 5.60
CA SER A 204 -4.87 24.73 6.78
C SER A 204 -4.83 25.51 8.12
N ASN A 205 -4.32 26.74 8.12
CA ASN A 205 -4.19 27.56 9.32
C ASN A 205 -5.52 28.19 9.79
N GLN A 206 -6.60 28.01 9.05
CA GLN A 206 -7.90 28.64 9.36
C GLN A 206 -8.98 27.62 9.76
N GLY A 207 -8.59 26.35 10.02
CA GLY A 207 -9.51 25.28 10.37
C GLY A 207 -10.40 24.81 9.21
N PHE A 208 -9.98 25.07 7.97
CA PHE A 208 -10.59 24.52 6.76
C PHE A 208 -10.09 23.10 6.49
N SER A 209 -10.74 22.40 5.58
CA SER A 209 -10.27 21.10 5.10
C SER A 209 -8.79 21.17 4.72
N ASN A 210 -8.01 20.24 5.26
CA ASN A 210 -6.60 20.14 4.94
C ASN A 210 -6.36 19.47 3.57
N GLN A 211 -7.39 19.26 2.78
CA GLN A 211 -7.35 18.51 1.52
C GLN A 211 -7.79 19.37 0.33
N VAL A 212 -7.10 19.18 -0.80
CA VAL A 212 -7.45 19.84 -2.07
C VAL A 212 -8.64 19.16 -2.71
N ILE A 213 -8.67 17.83 -2.68
CA ILE A 213 -9.73 17.00 -3.28
C ILE A 213 -10.33 16.10 -2.19
N GLN A 214 -11.65 16.04 -2.16
CA GLN A 214 -12.43 15.14 -1.31
C GLN A 214 -13.17 14.13 -2.20
N PRO A 215 -12.59 12.93 -2.44
CA PRO A 215 -13.26 11.91 -3.23
C PRO A 215 -14.51 11.39 -2.53
N ASN A 216 -15.48 10.96 -3.33
CA ASN A 216 -16.63 10.25 -2.79
C ASN A 216 -16.16 8.90 -2.21
N PRO A 217 -16.61 8.49 -1.01
CA PRO A 217 -16.27 7.18 -0.44
C PRO A 217 -16.53 6.01 -1.39
N ASP A 218 -17.56 6.06 -2.21
CA ASP A 218 -17.86 4.99 -3.18
C ASP A 218 -16.79 4.84 -4.27
N ALA A 219 -16.02 5.88 -4.52
CA ALA A 219 -14.90 5.84 -5.48
C ALA A 219 -13.63 5.24 -4.89
N LEU A 220 -13.56 5.07 -3.57
CA LEU A 220 -12.35 4.56 -2.92
C LEU A 220 -12.25 3.03 -3.03
N GLN A 221 -11.08 2.56 -3.38
CA GLN A 221 -10.69 1.16 -3.32
C GLN A 221 -10.13 0.80 -1.95
N GLN A 222 -9.36 1.70 -1.33
CA GLN A 222 -8.72 1.49 -0.05
C GLN A 222 -8.49 2.83 0.65
N PHE A 223 -8.50 2.78 1.98
CA PHE A 223 -8.17 3.91 2.83
C PHE A 223 -7.24 3.42 3.95
N LYS A 224 -6.00 3.91 3.98
CA LYS A 224 -5.00 3.56 4.99
C LYS A 224 -4.67 4.78 5.83
N VAL A 225 -4.69 4.61 7.15
CA VAL A 225 -4.25 5.63 8.10
C VAL A 225 -3.07 5.06 8.90
N GLU A 226 -1.93 5.72 8.83
CA GLU A 226 -0.76 5.40 9.64
C GLU A 226 -0.58 6.50 10.68
N THR A 227 -0.76 6.14 11.94
CA THR A 227 -0.79 7.11 13.05
C THR A 227 0.56 7.24 13.77
N ASP A 228 1.49 6.34 13.51
CA ASP A 228 2.82 6.33 14.14
C ASP A 228 3.80 5.48 13.31
N ASN A 229 5.10 5.78 13.43
CA ASN A 229 6.20 5.05 12.77
C ASN A 229 6.00 4.78 11.27
N TYR A 230 5.33 5.70 10.57
CA TYR A 230 5.16 5.59 9.11
C TYR A 230 6.52 5.64 8.39
N SER A 231 6.54 5.10 7.16
CA SER A 231 7.76 5.03 6.34
C SER A 231 8.38 6.42 6.12
N ALA A 232 9.72 6.48 6.07
CA ALA A 232 10.48 7.70 5.81
C ALA A 232 10.25 8.28 4.40
N GLU A 233 9.61 7.54 3.50
CA GLU A 233 9.17 8.05 2.20
C GLU A 233 8.06 9.09 2.33
N PHE A 234 7.26 9.03 3.42
CA PHE A 234 6.23 10.01 3.73
C PHE A 234 6.82 11.14 4.55
N GLY A 235 7.22 12.22 3.89
CA GLY A 235 7.65 13.44 4.57
C GLY A 235 6.49 14.26 5.13
N ARG A 236 6.83 15.36 5.80
CA ARG A 236 5.91 16.45 6.22
C ARG A 236 4.81 16.08 7.21
N ALA A 237 4.81 14.88 7.76
CA ALA A 237 3.88 14.49 8.80
C ALA A 237 4.60 14.41 10.15
N SER A 238 3.94 14.87 11.19
CA SER A 238 4.23 14.51 12.59
C SER A 238 2.95 14.10 13.33
N GLY A 239 1.84 14.02 12.60
CA GLY A 239 0.56 13.47 13.02
C GLY A 239 0.34 12.10 12.36
N ALA A 240 -0.50 12.04 11.34
CA ALA A 240 -0.76 10.83 10.56
C ALA A 240 -0.40 11.00 9.09
N VAL A 241 -0.13 9.86 8.44
CA VAL A 241 -0.15 9.74 6.98
C VAL A 241 -1.45 9.03 6.60
N VAL A 242 -2.22 9.68 5.76
CA VAL A 242 -3.50 9.18 5.26
C VAL A 242 -3.37 8.96 3.77
N ASN A 243 -3.57 7.72 3.34
CA ASN A 243 -3.50 7.37 1.93
C ASN A 243 -4.85 6.82 1.46
N ALA A 244 -5.45 7.49 0.49
CA ALA A 244 -6.70 7.11 -0.14
C ALA A 244 -6.44 6.69 -1.58
N THR A 245 -6.89 5.49 -1.97
CA THR A 245 -6.73 4.94 -3.31
C THR A 245 -8.07 4.86 -4.00
N ILE A 246 -8.14 5.37 -5.25
CA ILE A 246 -9.36 5.34 -6.06
C ILE A 246 -9.46 4.02 -6.83
N LYS A 247 -10.70 3.55 -7.03
CA LYS A 247 -11.00 2.39 -7.88
C LYS A 247 -10.58 2.65 -9.32
N SER A 248 -9.83 1.72 -9.91
CA SER A 248 -9.39 1.73 -11.31
C SER A 248 -10.30 0.88 -12.20
#